data_83555b9925a70db613311b1048ded720
#
_entry.id   83555b9925a70db613311b1048ded720
#
_cell.length_a   1.000
_cell.length_b   1.000
_cell.length_c   1.000
_cell.angle_alpha   90.00
_cell.angle_beta   90.00
_cell.angle_gamma   90.00
#
_symmetry.space_group_name_H-M   'P 1'
#
loop_
_entity.id
_entity.type
_entity.pdbx_description
1 polymer ?
#
loop_
_entity_poly.entity_id
_entity_poly.type
_entity_poly.pdbx_seq_one_letter_code
_entity_poly.pdbx_strand_id
1 'polypeptide(L)'
;MNQDYLGQAFGLAGRTALVTGAARGLGYAIAAGLGRAGARVIINDLSQAACDGACEQLAAAGITARSAVFDVADGAAVAAAVAQLEADGVAIDVLVSNAGNQNRKPVVEMTPAEWQALQNVHVNGAFHCARAVLPAMTARGFGRIVLMSSVAGQATMPNIAAYATAKGAIAAFTRALAVEYGGRGVTCNALAPGFVRTDFTQGLQDNPQFQSFLSTAVPAGRWATPEDIAPAVVYLASPGAAFVNGHVLAIDGGLLARM
;
A
#
# COMPACT_ATOMS: atom_id res chain seq x y z
N MET A 1 -0.26 -5.25 31.63
CA MET A 1 0.55 -5.31 30.38
C MET A 1 1.58 -4.20 30.45
N ASN A 2 2.83 -4.51 30.23
CA ASN A 2 3.88 -3.50 30.27
C ASN A 2 3.68 -2.57 29.07
N GLN A 3 3.36 -1.29 29.32
CA GLN A 3 3.16 -0.27 28.26
C GLN A 3 4.39 -0.16 27.34
N ASP A 4 5.57 -0.50 27.85
CA ASP A 4 6.83 -0.51 27.12
C ASP A 4 6.87 -1.60 26.03
N TYR A 5 6.28 -2.78 26.25
CA TYR A 5 6.28 -3.87 25.27
C TYR A 5 5.57 -3.51 23.96
N LEU A 6 4.39 -2.88 24.02
CA LEU A 6 3.65 -2.50 22.82
C LEU A 6 4.37 -1.40 22.04
N GLY A 7 4.97 -0.43 22.74
CA GLY A 7 5.79 0.60 22.12
C GLY A 7 7.02 0.04 21.42
N GLN A 8 7.70 -0.91 22.05
CA GLN A 8 8.88 -1.57 21.45
C GLN A 8 8.52 -2.48 20.28
N ALA A 9 7.43 -3.24 20.38
CA ALA A 9 7.02 -4.20 19.37
C ALA A 9 6.38 -3.54 18.13
N PHE A 10 5.56 -2.50 18.33
CA PHE A 10 4.72 -1.92 17.28
C PHE A 10 4.95 -0.42 17.03
N GLY A 11 5.75 0.25 17.85
CA GLY A 11 6.07 1.66 17.68
C GLY A 11 6.97 1.93 16.47
N LEU A 12 6.76 3.09 15.85
CA LEU A 12 7.50 3.57 14.69
C LEU A 12 8.20 4.90 14.95
N ALA A 13 8.43 5.23 16.23
CA ALA A 13 9.12 6.46 16.61
C ALA A 13 10.51 6.53 15.95
N GLY A 14 10.84 7.70 15.37
CA GLY A 14 12.08 7.93 14.64
C GLY A 14 12.11 7.36 13.22
N ARG A 15 11.07 6.66 12.74
CA ARG A 15 10.96 6.15 11.38
C ARG A 15 10.27 7.13 10.45
N THR A 16 10.60 7.06 9.16
CA THR A 16 9.93 7.81 8.11
C THR A 16 9.29 6.86 7.11
N ALA A 17 8.00 7.05 6.84
CA ALA A 17 7.22 6.23 5.93
C ALA A 17 6.78 7.02 4.70
N LEU A 18 7.12 6.54 3.50
CA LEU A 18 6.58 7.02 2.22
C LEU A 18 5.36 6.17 1.86
N VAL A 19 4.21 6.81 1.67
CA VAL A 19 2.96 6.16 1.24
C VAL A 19 2.53 6.75 -0.09
N THR A 20 2.40 5.92 -1.14
CA THR A 20 1.96 6.36 -2.46
C THR A 20 0.44 6.29 -2.62
N GLY A 21 -0.15 7.24 -3.38
CA GLY A 21 -1.60 7.36 -3.50
C GLY A 21 -2.26 7.66 -2.15
N ALA A 22 -1.67 8.57 -1.36
CA ALA A 22 -1.99 8.74 0.05
C ALA A 22 -2.76 10.04 0.36
N ALA A 23 -3.15 10.81 -0.64
CA ALA A 23 -3.92 12.03 -0.41
C ALA A 23 -5.36 11.75 0.07
N ARG A 24 -5.88 10.53 -0.10
CA ARG A 24 -7.22 10.12 0.31
C ARG A 24 -7.37 8.61 0.50
N GLY A 25 -8.55 8.21 0.95
CA GLY A 25 -8.98 6.80 0.99
C GLY A 25 -8.06 5.89 1.80
N LEU A 26 -7.75 4.72 1.24
CA LEU A 26 -6.95 3.71 1.93
C LEU A 26 -5.52 4.20 2.23
N GLY A 27 -4.88 4.86 1.26
CA GLY A 27 -3.52 5.39 1.43
C GLY A 27 -3.44 6.42 2.55
N TYR A 28 -4.43 7.31 2.66
CA TYR A 28 -4.52 8.28 3.74
C TYR A 28 -4.68 7.61 5.11
N ALA A 29 -5.59 6.64 5.22
CA ALA A 29 -5.80 5.91 6.47
C ALA A 29 -4.54 5.13 6.90
N ILE A 30 -3.81 4.55 5.95
CA ILE A 30 -2.51 3.90 6.20
C ILE A 30 -1.50 4.93 6.72
N ALA A 31 -1.36 6.09 6.06
CA ALA A 31 -0.47 7.16 6.49
C ALA A 31 -0.81 7.65 7.91
N ALA A 32 -2.10 7.86 8.19
CA ALA A 32 -2.57 8.22 9.53
C ALA A 32 -2.26 7.14 10.58
N GLY A 33 -2.43 5.86 10.23
CA GLY A 33 -2.09 4.74 11.11
C GLY A 33 -0.59 4.68 11.45
N LEU A 34 0.27 4.82 10.44
CA LEU A 34 1.73 4.88 10.62
C LEU A 34 2.15 6.10 11.45
N GLY A 35 1.53 7.25 11.20
CA GLY A 35 1.78 8.47 11.97
C GLY A 35 1.36 8.34 13.44
N ARG A 36 0.19 7.75 13.74
CA ARG A 36 -0.25 7.46 15.11
C ARG A 36 0.67 6.46 15.83
N ALA A 37 1.33 5.59 15.07
CA ALA A 37 2.36 4.69 15.62
C ALA A 37 3.72 5.39 15.84
N GLY A 38 3.84 6.69 15.52
CA GLY A 38 5.03 7.52 15.77
C GLY A 38 5.91 7.79 14.54
N ALA A 39 5.55 7.32 13.35
CA ALA A 39 6.31 7.61 12.14
C ALA A 39 6.10 9.06 11.67
N ARG A 40 7.13 9.64 11.06
CA ARG A 40 6.96 10.77 10.14
C ARG A 40 6.44 10.21 8.83
N VAL A 41 5.45 10.87 8.21
CA VAL A 41 4.86 10.34 6.97
C VAL A 41 5.12 11.27 5.79
N ILE A 42 5.39 10.67 4.64
CA ILE A 42 5.52 11.35 3.35
C ILE A 42 4.31 10.93 2.53
N ILE A 43 3.48 11.91 2.18
CA ILE A 43 2.26 11.73 1.38
C ILE A 43 2.63 11.93 -0.08
N ASN A 44 2.50 10.88 -0.88
CA ASN A 44 2.61 10.99 -2.33
C ASN A 44 1.24 10.87 -2.99
N ASP A 45 1.00 11.72 -3.96
CA ASP A 45 -0.09 11.63 -4.94
C ASP A 45 0.30 12.45 -6.19
N LEU A 46 -0.60 12.54 -7.18
CA LEU A 46 -0.38 13.30 -8.43
C LEU A 46 -0.60 14.81 -8.26
N SER A 47 -1.36 15.24 -7.26
CA SER A 47 -1.77 16.62 -7.03
C SER A 47 -1.12 17.20 -5.80
N GLN A 48 -0.37 18.33 -5.97
CA GLN A 48 0.20 19.08 -4.85
C GLN A 48 -0.90 19.50 -3.85
N ALA A 49 -1.97 20.11 -4.33
CA ALA A 49 -3.05 20.56 -3.46
C ALA A 49 -3.71 19.42 -2.67
N ALA A 50 -3.85 18.23 -3.27
CA ALA A 50 -4.39 17.07 -2.57
C ALA A 50 -3.42 16.55 -1.50
N CYS A 51 -2.12 16.52 -1.80
CA CYS A 51 -1.08 16.14 -0.83
C CYS A 51 -1.03 17.12 0.34
N ASP A 52 -1.07 18.42 0.06
CA ASP A 52 -0.99 19.47 1.09
C ASP A 52 -2.23 19.41 2.01
N GLY A 53 -3.43 19.26 1.44
CA GLY A 53 -4.65 19.08 2.23
C GLY A 53 -4.62 17.82 3.12
N ALA A 54 -4.04 16.73 2.64
CA ALA A 54 -3.82 15.53 3.47
C ALA A 54 -2.81 15.79 4.59
N CYS A 55 -1.72 16.50 4.31
CA CYS A 55 -0.72 16.88 5.31
C CYS A 55 -1.31 17.78 6.38
N GLU A 56 -2.15 18.76 6.03
CA GLU A 56 -2.86 19.63 6.97
C GLU A 56 -3.78 18.83 7.92
N GLN A 57 -4.56 17.88 7.36
CA GLN A 57 -5.42 17.02 8.16
C GLN A 57 -4.61 16.13 9.13
N LEU A 58 -3.48 15.58 8.68
CA LEU A 58 -2.58 14.81 9.54
C LEU A 58 -1.95 15.66 10.63
N ALA A 59 -1.52 16.89 10.30
CA ALA A 59 -0.96 17.84 11.26
C ALA A 59 -1.98 18.23 12.33
N ALA A 60 -3.26 18.43 11.96
CA ALA A 60 -4.35 18.67 12.91
C ALA A 60 -4.57 17.48 13.87
N ALA A 61 -4.20 16.27 13.46
CA ALA A 61 -4.21 15.07 14.31
C ALA A 61 -2.88 14.83 15.06
N GLY A 62 -1.95 15.80 15.04
CA GLY A 62 -0.65 15.72 15.72
C GLY A 62 0.38 14.85 15.01
N ILE A 63 0.17 14.52 13.73
CA ILE A 63 1.06 13.68 12.93
C ILE A 63 1.97 14.54 12.07
N THR A 64 3.27 14.33 12.14
CA THR A 64 4.25 15.00 11.26
C THR A 64 4.16 14.44 9.86
N ALA A 65 3.76 15.27 8.90
CA ALA A 65 3.61 14.89 7.50
C ALA A 65 4.28 15.91 6.56
N ARG A 66 4.72 15.44 5.39
CA ARG A 66 5.16 16.28 4.25
C ARG A 66 4.67 15.69 2.94
N SER A 67 4.52 16.53 1.93
CA SER A 67 4.16 16.11 0.57
C SER A 67 5.40 15.73 -0.26
N ALA A 68 5.20 14.79 -1.21
CA ALA A 68 6.13 14.46 -2.28
C ALA A 68 5.30 14.09 -3.52
N VAL A 69 5.23 15.00 -4.49
CA VAL A 69 4.37 14.87 -5.68
C VAL A 69 5.14 14.24 -6.84
N PHE A 70 4.69 13.06 -7.27
CA PHE A 70 5.20 12.39 -8.47
C PHE A 70 4.21 11.33 -8.95
N ASP A 71 4.27 11.00 -10.24
CA ASP A 71 3.57 9.85 -10.81
C ASP A 71 4.42 8.58 -10.59
N VAL A 72 3.86 7.57 -9.93
CA VAL A 72 4.53 6.28 -9.73
C VAL A 72 4.82 5.55 -11.04
N ALA A 73 4.05 5.83 -12.11
CA ALA A 73 4.27 5.27 -13.43
C ALA A 73 5.51 5.87 -14.13
N ASP A 74 5.99 7.04 -13.69
CA ASP A 74 7.21 7.69 -14.19
C ASP A 74 8.41 7.33 -13.27
N GLY A 75 9.21 6.37 -13.70
CA GLY A 75 10.38 5.92 -12.95
C GLY A 75 11.46 7.00 -12.76
N ALA A 76 11.58 7.98 -13.67
CA ALA A 76 12.51 9.09 -13.53
C ALA A 76 12.02 10.08 -12.47
N ALA A 77 10.72 10.40 -12.47
CA ALA A 77 10.11 11.26 -11.45
C ALA A 77 10.22 10.64 -10.05
N VAL A 78 9.96 9.32 -9.92
CA VAL A 78 10.11 8.58 -8.66
C VAL A 78 11.55 8.66 -8.16
N ALA A 79 12.54 8.38 -9.02
CA ALA A 79 13.96 8.41 -8.66
C ALA A 79 14.40 9.80 -8.22
N ALA A 80 13.99 10.87 -8.94
CA ALA A 80 14.31 12.25 -8.61
C ALA A 80 13.71 12.66 -7.26
N ALA A 81 12.43 12.31 -7.01
CA ALA A 81 11.76 12.65 -5.75
C ALA A 81 12.41 11.94 -4.54
N VAL A 82 12.77 10.66 -4.66
CA VAL A 82 13.46 9.93 -3.59
C VAL A 82 14.85 10.49 -3.36
N ALA A 83 15.62 10.78 -4.42
CA ALA A 83 16.95 11.39 -4.30
C ALA A 83 16.89 12.76 -3.63
N GLN A 84 15.88 13.58 -3.93
CA GLN A 84 15.69 14.87 -3.27
C GLN A 84 15.38 14.71 -1.78
N LEU A 85 14.53 13.76 -1.41
CA LEU A 85 14.25 13.45 -0.01
C LEU A 85 15.51 13.04 0.75
N GLU A 86 16.35 12.21 0.14
CA GLU A 86 17.63 11.79 0.73
C GLU A 86 18.61 12.96 0.85
N ALA A 87 18.68 13.84 -0.14
CA ALA A 87 19.50 15.07 -0.11
C ALA A 87 19.02 16.03 0.99
N ASP A 88 17.72 16.08 1.27
CA ASP A 88 17.15 16.83 2.39
C ASP A 88 17.41 16.15 3.77
N GLY A 89 18.17 15.05 3.82
CA GLY A 89 18.43 14.29 5.04
C GLY A 89 17.25 13.43 5.52
N VAL A 90 16.29 13.15 4.65
CA VAL A 90 15.10 12.34 4.98
C VAL A 90 15.32 10.89 4.56
N ALA A 91 15.69 10.04 5.50
CA ALA A 91 15.82 8.61 5.27
C ALA A 91 14.43 7.95 5.21
N ILE A 92 14.11 7.27 4.12
CA ILE A 92 12.87 6.47 4.00
C ILE A 92 13.12 5.09 4.61
N ASP A 93 12.47 4.81 5.74
CA ASP A 93 12.57 3.53 6.45
C ASP A 93 11.47 2.55 6.03
N VAL A 94 10.29 3.08 5.71
CA VAL A 94 9.11 2.31 5.31
C VAL A 94 8.61 2.82 3.96
N LEU A 95 8.39 1.90 3.02
CA LEU A 95 7.70 2.17 1.76
C LEU A 95 6.35 1.44 1.78
N VAL A 96 5.26 2.18 1.56
CA VAL A 96 3.95 1.59 1.26
C VAL A 96 3.58 1.94 -0.18
N SER A 97 3.70 0.96 -1.08
CA SER A 97 3.29 1.12 -2.48
C SER A 97 1.79 0.83 -2.60
N ASN A 98 0.99 1.89 -2.45
CA ASN A 98 -0.47 1.80 -2.42
C ASN A 98 -1.14 2.39 -3.67
N ALA A 99 -0.52 3.32 -4.39
CA ALA A 99 -1.09 3.95 -5.57
C ALA A 99 -1.68 2.91 -6.55
N GLY A 100 -2.86 3.21 -7.06
CA GLY A 100 -3.56 2.30 -7.94
C GLY A 100 -4.76 2.93 -8.63
N ASN A 101 -5.14 2.33 -9.76
CA ASN A 101 -6.31 2.69 -10.54
C ASN A 101 -7.11 1.45 -10.94
N GLN A 102 -8.27 1.64 -11.55
CA GLN A 102 -9.10 0.56 -12.07
C GLN A 102 -9.59 0.88 -13.48
N ASN A 103 -9.67 -0.17 -14.30
CA ASN A 103 -10.42 -0.17 -15.56
C ASN A 103 -11.17 -1.50 -15.64
N ARG A 104 -12.50 -1.45 -15.50
CA ARG A 104 -13.36 -2.65 -15.48
C ARG A 104 -13.94 -2.86 -16.87
N LYS A 105 -13.39 -3.84 -17.61
CA LYS A 105 -13.82 -4.20 -18.97
C LYS A 105 -13.64 -5.70 -19.21
N PRO A 106 -14.47 -6.31 -20.08
CA PRO A 106 -14.14 -7.59 -20.69
C PRO A 106 -12.79 -7.54 -21.41
N VAL A 107 -12.02 -8.63 -21.36
CA VAL A 107 -10.67 -8.68 -21.97
C VAL A 107 -10.69 -8.31 -23.45
N VAL A 108 -11.72 -8.74 -24.17
CA VAL A 108 -11.87 -8.49 -25.62
C VAL A 108 -12.13 -7.02 -25.96
N GLU A 109 -12.60 -6.23 -25.00
CA GLU A 109 -12.87 -4.79 -25.16
C GLU A 109 -11.74 -3.91 -24.64
N MET A 110 -10.79 -4.50 -23.91
CA MET A 110 -9.65 -3.77 -23.33
C MET A 110 -8.57 -3.57 -24.38
N THR A 111 -8.24 -2.30 -24.64
CA THR A 111 -7.15 -1.99 -25.58
C THR A 111 -5.79 -2.29 -24.92
N PRO A 112 -4.74 -2.57 -25.74
CA PRO A 112 -3.37 -2.71 -25.21
C PRO A 112 -2.89 -1.50 -24.41
N ALA A 113 -3.29 -0.30 -24.79
CA ALA A 113 -2.93 0.93 -24.09
C ALA A 113 -3.58 1.01 -22.69
N GLU A 114 -4.86 0.66 -22.56
CA GLU A 114 -5.54 0.60 -21.26
C GLU A 114 -4.95 -0.47 -20.33
N TRP A 115 -4.63 -1.64 -20.88
CA TRP A 115 -3.92 -2.69 -20.17
C TRP A 115 -2.59 -2.16 -19.63
N GLN A 116 -1.76 -1.58 -20.52
CA GLN A 116 -0.43 -1.08 -20.15
C GLN A 116 -0.50 0.05 -19.13
N ALA A 117 -1.46 0.98 -19.27
CA ALA A 117 -1.65 2.08 -18.31
C ALA A 117 -1.92 1.55 -16.89
N LEU A 118 -2.72 0.49 -16.75
CA LEU A 118 -2.97 -0.13 -15.46
C LEU A 118 -1.72 -0.83 -14.92
N GLN A 119 -1.01 -1.60 -15.75
CA GLN A 119 0.24 -2.25 -15.34
C GLN A 119 1.30 -1.23 -14.93
N ASN A 120 1.38 -0.09 -15.62
CA ASN A 120 2.35 0.98 -15.31
C ASN A 120 2.15 1.55 -13.90
N VAL A 121 0.90 1.75 -13.48
CA VAL A 121 0.63 2.26 -12.12
C VAL A 121 0.90 1.18 -11.07
N HIS A 122 0.38 -0.02 -11.26
CA HIS A 122 0.43 -1.04 -10.21
C HIS A 122 1.77 -1.78 -10.13
N VAL A 123 2.24 -2.31 -11.27
CA VAL A 123 3.42 -3.19 -11.30
C VAL A 123 4.68 -2.36 -11.44
N ASN A 124 4.75 -1.53 -12.49
CA ASN A 124 5.92 -0.70 -12.73
C ASN A 124 6.08 0.36 -11.61
N GLY A 125 4.97 0.94 -11.11
CA GLY A 125 5.01 1.89 -10.00
C GLY A 125 5.58 1.28 -8.71
N ALA A 126 5.18 0.07 -8.36
CA ALA A 126 5.76 -0.65 -7.23
C ALA A 126 7.25 -0.95 -7.45
N PHE A 127 7.64 -1.34 -8.66
CA PHE A 127 9.04 -1.55 -9.02
C PHE A 127 9.85 -0.26 -8.94
N HIS A 128 9.37 0.85 -9.50
CA HIS A 128 10.07 2.14 -9.48
C HIS A 128 10.31 2.62 -8.04
N CYS A 129 9.28 2.57 -7.20
CA CYS A 129 9.37 2.98 -5.80
C CYS A 129 10.33 2.07 -5.01
N ALA A 130 10.22 0.75 -5.14
CA ALA A 130 11.11 -0.18 -4.45
C ALA A 130 12.56 0.01 -4.91
N ARG A 131 12.80 0.11 -6.23
CA ARG A 131 14.14 0.33 -6.79
C ARG A 131 14.77 1.62 -6.27
N ALA A 132 13.99 2.67 -6.06
CA ALA A 132 14.50 3.96 -5.61
C ALA A 132 14.93 3.94 -4.13
N VAL A 133 14.18 3.25 -3.25
CA VAL A 133 14.46 3.25 -1.80
C VAL A 133 15.43 2.15 -1.35
N LEU A 134 15.53 1.05 -2.08
CA LEU A 134 16.31 -0.13 -1.70
C LEU A 134 17.81 0.13 -1.50
N PRO A 135 18.51 0.95 -2.32
CA PRO A 135 19.94 1.23 -2.11
C PRO A 135 20.20 1.81 -0.73
N ALA A 136 19.46 2.82 -0.32
CA ALA A 136 19.64 3.46 0.97
C ALA A 136 19.16 2.58 2.15
N MET A 137 18.05 1.83 1.99
CA MET A 137 17.59 0.86 2.98
C MET A 137 18.65 -0.23 3.25
N THR A 138 19.24 -0.79 2.19
CA THR A 138 20.26 -1.83 2.32
C THR A 138 21.57 -1.29 2.92
N ALA A 139 21.97 -0.08 2.54
CA ALA A 139 23.16 0.57 3.11
C ALA A 139 23.02 0.81 4.63
N ARG A 140 21.79 1.09 5.10
CA ARG A 140 21.48 1.27 6.53
C ARG A 140 21.20 -0.04 7.28
N GLY A 141 21.06 -1.17 6.57
CA GLY A 141 20.68 -2.45 7.17
C GLY A 141 19.27 -2.47 7.74
N PHE A 142 18.38 -1.59 7.26
CA PHE A 142 16.98 -1.50 7.68
C PHE A 142 16.08 -1.01 6.56
N GLY A 143 14.99 -1.72 6.32
CA GLY A 143 13.90 -1.32 5.44
C GLY A 143 12.65 -2.16 5.64
N ARG A 144 11.49 -1.55 5.43
CA ARG A 144 10.18 -2.21 5.42
C ARG A 144 9.44 -1.82 4.17
N ILE A 145 9.16 -2.79 3.31
CA ILE A 145 8.39 -2.58 2.08
C ILE A 145 7.05 -3.30 2.22
N VAL A 146 5.96 -2.56 2.08
CA VAL A 146 4.60 -3.09 2.09
C VAL A 146 3.96 -2.76 0.75
N LEU A 147 3.65 -3.80 -0.03
CA LEU A 147 3.02 -3.67 -1.33
C LEU A 147 1.52 -3.95 -1.23
N MET A 148 0.70 -3.22 -1.98
CA MET A 148 -0.75 -3.45 -1.99
C MET A 148 -1.13 -4.41 -3.12
N SER A 149 -1.29 -5.70 -2.76
CA SER A 149 -1.95 -6.70 -3.58
C SER A 149 -3.49 -6.56 -3.46
N SER A 150 -4.23 -7.61 -3.57
CA SER A 150 -5.69 -7.71 -3.40
C SER A 150 -6.06 -9.20 -3.32
N VAL A 151 -7.20 -9.51 -2.75
CA VAL A 151 -7.85 -10.82 -2.95
C VAL A 151 -7.99 -11.17 -4.43
N ALA A 152 -8.14 -10.15 -5.29
CA ALA A 152 -8.22 -10.33 -6.75
C ALA A 152 -6.96 -10.93 -7.38
N GLY A 153 -5.82 -10.91 -6.69
CA GLY A 153 -4.60 -11.60 -7.12
C GLY A 153 -4.61 -13.10 -6.85
N GLN A 154 -5.59 -13.61 -6.10
CA GLN A 154 -5.76 -15.03 -5.75
C GLN A 154 -7.09 -15.60 -6.26
N ALA A 155 -8.18 -14.87 -6.09
CA ALA A 155 -9.50 -15.19 -6.61
C ALA A 155 -10.08 -13.95 -7.28
N THR A 156 -10.71 -14.11 -8.44
CA THR A 156 -11.09 -12.99 -9.30
C THR A 156 -12.57 -12.99 -9.62
N MET A 157 -13.03 -11.94 -10.26
CA MET A 157 -14.39 -11.77 -10.77
C MET A 157 -14.35 -11.26 -12.22
N PRO A 158 -15.46 -11.31 -12.97
CA PRO A 158 -15.50 -10.81 -14.34
C PRO A 158 -15.05 -9.33 -14.45
N ASN A 159 -14.51 -8.97 -15.60
CA ASN A 159 -14.18 -7.61 -16.02
C ASN A 159 -13.03 -6.92 -15.24
N ILE A 160 -12.20 -7.67 -14.54
CA ILE A 160 -11.02 -7.13 -13.81
C ILE A 160 -9.72 -7.87 -14.15
N ALA A 161 -9.62 -8.48 -15.32
CA ALA A 161 -8.46 -9.30 -15.68
C ALA A 161 -7.12 -8.54 -15.56
N ALA A 162 -7.03 -7.31 -16.06
CA ALA A 162 -5.82 -6.49 -15.95
C ALA A 162 -5.44 -6.20 -14.48
N TYR A 163 -6.44 -5.88 -13.66
CA TYR A 163 -6.25 -5.62 -12.24
C TYR A 163 -5.82 -6.90 -11.48
N ALA A 164 -6.51 -8.01 -11.72
CA ALA A 164 -6.18 -9.30 -11.11
C ALA A 164 -4.76 -9.75 -11.45
N THR A 165 -4.37 -9.59 -12.73
CA THR A 165 -2.99 -9.86 -13.19
C THR A 165 -1.98 -8.98 -12.47
N ALA A 166 -2.22 -7.67 -12.37
CA ALA A 166 -1.34 -6.77 -11.65
C ALA A 166 -1.19 -7.17 -10.17
N LYS A 167 -2.30 -7.53 -9.50
CA LYS A 167 -2.26 -7.91 -8.08
C LYS A 167 -1.61 -9.27 -7.84
N GLY A 168 -1.71 -10.19 -8.79
CA GLY A 168 -0.93 -11.43 -8.82
C GLY A 168 0.57 -11.17 -9.02
N ALA A 169 0.93 -10.26 -9.94
CA ALA A 169 2.32 -9.84 -10.16
C ALA A 169 2.94 -9.20 -8.91
N ILE A 170 2.19 -8.36 -8.18
CA ILE A 170 2.63 -7.79 -6.89
C ILE A 170 2.93 -8.88 -5.86
N ALA A 171 2.10 -9.93 -5.77
CA ALA A 171 2.36 -11.05 -4.87
C ALA A 171 3.65 -11.81 -5.23
N ALA A 172 3.94 -11.98 -6.51
CA ALA A 172 5.20 -12.57 -6.98
C ALA A 172 6.40 -11.65 -6.70
N PHE A 173 6.28 -10.36 -6.98
CA PHE A 173 7.32 -9.35 -6.74
C PHE A 173 7.66 -9.24 -5.25
N THR A 174 6.67 -9.32 -4.36
CA THR A 174 6.86 -9.36 -2.91
C THR A 174 7.81 -10.48 -2.50
N ARG A 175 7.60 -11.70 -3.01
CA ARG A 175 8.46 -12.85 -2.70
C ARG A 175 9.88 -12.69 -3.26
N ALA A 176 9.99 -12.14 -4.47
CA ALA A 176 11.29 -11.88 -5.09
C ALA A 176 12.12 -10.91 -4.26
N LEU A 177 11.55 -9.75 -3.88
CA LEU A 177 12.24 -8.77 -3.04
C LEU A 177 12.60 -9.33 -1.66
N ALA A 178 11.71 -10.11 -1.05
CA ALA A 178 11.96 -10.72 0.25
C ALA A 178 13.19 -11.65 0.24
N VAL A 179 13.34 -12.45 -0.81
CA VAL A 179 14.48 -13.37 -0.97
C VAL A 179 15.76 -12.59 -1.29
N GLU A 180 15.69 -11.59 -2.17
CA GLU A 180 16.85 -10.85 -2.63
C GLU A 180 17.44 -9.92 -1.55
N TYR A 181 16.59 -9.32 -0.72
CA TYR A 181 17.00 -8.27 0.22
C TYR A 181 16.89 -8.66 1.71
N GLY A 182 16.30 -9.82 2.03
CA GLY A 182 16.10 -10.26 3.42
C GLY A 182 17.40 -10.33 4.23
N GLY A 183 18.47 -10.84 3.66
CA GLY A 183 19.80 -10.89 4.29
C GLY A 183 20.47 -9.53 4.47
N ARG A 184 19.86 -8.44 3.98
CA ARG A 184 20.37 -7.06 4.05
C ARG A 184 19.54 -6.18 5.01
N GLY A 185 18.71 -6.79 5.87
CA GLY A 185 17.89 -6.10 6.86
C GLY A 185 16.59 -5.49 6.31
N VAL A 186 16.21 -5.80 5.06
CA VAL A 186 14.97 -5.33 4.44
C VAL A 186 13.95 -6.46 4.41
N THR A 187 12.73 -6.20 4.89
CA THR A 187 11.59 -7.11 4.68
C THR A 187 10.65 -6.54 3.63
N CYS A 188 10.08 -7.42 2.81
CA CYS A 188 9.06 -7.08 1.84
C CYS A 188 7.85 -7.98 2.04
N ASN A 189 6.70 -7.38 2.31
CA ASN A 189 5.42 -8.08 2.46
C ASN A 189 4.34 -7.38 1.64
N ALA A 190 3.23 -8.06 1.41
CA ALA A 190 2.07 -7.47 0.77
C ALA A 190 0.82 -7.63 1.63
N LEU A 191 -0.14 -6.71 1.46
CA LEU A 191 -1.50 -6.90 1.90
C LEU A 191 -2.38 -7.31 0.72
N ALA A 192 -3.34 -8.17 0.96
CA ALA A 192 -4.42 -8.52 0.04
C ALA A 192 -5.76 -8.13 0.66
N PRO A 193 -6.16 -6.84 0.58
CA PRO A 193 -7.46 -6.42 1.06
C PRO A 193 -8.59 -7.08 0.27
N GLY A 194 -9.71 -7.35 0.96
CA GLY A 194 -10.99 -7.67 0.37
C GLY A 194 -11.71 -6.43 -0.13
N PHE A 195 -13.02 -6.37 0.09
CA PHE A 195 -13.85 -5.23 -0.31
C PHE A 195 -13.78 -4.13 0.75
N VAL A 196 -13.02 -3.07 0.45
CA VAL A 196 -12.82 -1.89 1.31
C VAL A 196 -13.68 -0.74 0.79
N ARG A 197 -14.40 -0.06 1.68
CA ARG A 197 -15.23 1.10 1.36
C ARG A 197 -14.36 2.33 1.14
N THR A 198 -14.23 2.75 -0.11
CA THR A 198 -13.48 3.92 -0.56
C THR A 198 -14.10 4.44 -1.85
N ASP A 199 -13.71 5.63 -2.32
CA ASP A 199 -14.13 6.16 -3.64
C ASP A 199 -13.79 5.19 -4.78
N PHE A 200 -12.68 4.47 -4.65
CA PHE A 200 -12.23 3.46 -5.62
C PHE A 200 -13.26 2.34 -5.84
N THR A 201 -14.08 2.04 -4.85
CA THR A 201 -15.11 0.98 -4.88
C THR A 201 -16.53 1.54 -4.97
N GLN A 202 -16.72 2.86 -5.15
CA GLN A 202 -18.02 3.52 -5.11
C GLN A 202 -19.03 2.85 -6.03
N GLY A 203 -18.67 2.56 -7.28
CA GLY A 203 -19.58 1.92 -8.22
C GLY A 203 -20.05 0.51 -7.83
N LEU A 204 -19.30 -0.18 -6.95
CA LEU A 204 -19.76 -1.45 -6.35
C LEU A 204 -20.63 -1.20 -5.12
N GLN A 205 -20.34 -0.15 -4.35
CA GLN A 205 -21.12 0.23 -3.18
C GLN A 205 -22.55 0.66 -3.58
N ASP A 206 -22.70 1.31 -4.73
CA ASP A 206 -23.98 1.78 -5.24
C ASP A 206 -24.79 0.66 -5.95
N ASN A 207 -24.23 -0.54 -6.10
CA ASN A 207 -24.89 -1.66 -6.77
C ASN A 207 -25.59 -2.58 -5.74
N PRO A 208 -26.94 -2.63 -5.70
CA PRO A 208 -27.68 -3.47 -4.76
C PRO A 208 -27.41 -4.97 -4.90
N GLN A 209 -27.16 -5.43 -6.14
CA GLN A 209 -26.84 -6.84 -6.38
C GLN A 209 -25.46 -7.19 -5.77
N PHE A 210 -24.50 -6.25 -5.85
CA PHE A 210 -23.21 -6.42 -5.24
C PHE A 210 -23.28 -6.39 -3.71
N GLN A 211 -24.15 -5.57 -3.12
CA GLN A 211 -24.40 -5.56 -1.68
C GLN A 211 -24.93 -6.92 -1.19
N SER A 212 -25.90 -7.48 -1.93
CA SER A 212 -26.41 -8.82 -1.63
C SER A 212 -25.35 -9.92 -1.76
N PHE A 213 -24.53 -9.85 -2.82
CA PHE A 213 -23.38 -10.75 -2.98
C PHE A 213 -22.41 -10.63 -1.81
N LEU A 214 -22.00 -9.42 -1.44
CA LEU A 214 -21.04 -9.17 -0.38
C LEU A 214 -21.51 -9.73 0.96
N SER A 215 -22.77 -9.50 1.33
CA SER A 215 -23.35 -10.00 2.59
C SER A 215 -23.32 -11.51 2.73
N THR A 216 -23.33 -12.24 1.60
CA THR A 216 -23.26 -13.69 1.57
C THR A 216 -21.86 -14.23 1.32
N ALA A 217 -21.06 -13.54 0.52
CA ALA A 217 -19.72 -13.99 0.12
C ALA A 217 -18.67 -13.74 1.20
N VAL A 218 -18.77 -12.63 1.93
CA VAL A 218 -17.82 -12.26 2.98
C VAL A 218 -18.34 -12.76 4.34
N PRO A 219 -17.68 -13.70 5.01
CA PRO A 219 -18.14 -14.22 6.30
C PRO A 219 -18.35 -13.15 7.38
N ALA A 220 -17.55 -12.08 7.38
CA ALA A 220 -17.75 -10.93 8.26
C ALA A 220 -19.04 -10.13 7.96
N GLY A 221 -19.72 -10.37 6.84
CA GLY A 221 -21.02 -9.79 6.48
C GLY A 221 -21.00 -8.30 6.16
N ARG A 222 -19.84 -7.67 6.03
CA ARG A 222 -19.71 -6.23 5.82
C ARG A 222 -18.54 -5.86 4.92
N TRP A 223 -18.60 -4.66 4.38
CA TRP A 223 -17.43 -3.99 3.83
C TRP A 223 -16.38 -3.76 4.93
N ALA A 224 -15.10 -3.89 4.58
CA ALA A 224 -14.05 -3.32 5.40
C ALA A 224 -14.05 -1.79 5.29
N THR A 225 -13.55 -1.11 6.32
CA THR A 225 -13.16 0.30 6.23
C THR A 225 -11.65 0.41 6.03
N PRO A 226 -11.12 1.56 5.59
CA PRO A 226 -9.68 1.78 5.54
C PRO A 226 -8.97 1.53 6.88
N GLU A 227 -9.67 1.79 8.00
CA GLU A 227 -9.18 1.57 9.37
C GLU A 227 -9.07 0.08 9.74
N ASP A 228 -9.81 -0.82 9.08
CA ASP A 228 -9.62 -2.27 9.23
C ASP A 228 -8.29 -2.74 8.60
N ILE A 229 -7.76 -1.99 7.62
CA ILE A 229 -6.55 -2.37 6.87
C ILE A 229 -5.28 -1.72 7.47
N ALA A 230 -5.35 -0.46 7.87
CA ALA A 230 -4.20 0.32 8.31
C ALA A 230 -3.39 -0.34 9.45
N PRO A 231 -3.98 -0.98 10.48
CA PRO A 231 -3.23 -1.62 11.56
C PRO A 231 -2.29 -2.74 11.09
N ALA A 232 -2.65 -3.46 10.03
CA ALA A 232 -1.78 -4.50 9.47
C ALA A 232 -0.54 -3.91 8.77
N VAL A 233 -0.66 -2.73 8.16
CA VAL A 233 0.51 -2.01 7.63
C VAL A 233 1.42 -1.58 8.77
N VAL A 234 0.87 -1.05 9.87
CA VAL A 234 1.65 -0.69 11.07
C VAL A 234 2.40 -1.91 11.60
N TYR A 235 1.73 -3.06 11.72
CA TYR A 235 2.36 -4.31 12.12
C TYR A 235 3.53 -4.68 11.19
N LEU A 236 3.30 -4.74 9.87
CA LEU A 236 4.34 -5.14 8.92
C LEU A 236 5.51 -4.14 8.84
N ALA A 237 5.28 -2.87 9.17
CA ALA A 237 6.31 -1.83 9.24
C ALA A 237 7.11 -1.86 10.57
N SER A 238 6.60 -2.52 11.60
CA SER A 238 7.11 -2.48 12.97
C SER A 238 8.24 -3.47 13.23
N PRO A 239 8.97 -3.31 14.37
CA PRO A 239 9.91 -4.31 14.84
C PRO A 239 9.30 -5.70 15.09
N GLY A 240 8.02 -5.77 15.52
CA GLY A 240 7.30 -7.02 15.76
C GLY A 240 7.12 -7.91 14.53
N ALA A 241 7.27 -7.34 13.33
CA ALA A 241 7.24 -8.10 12.07
C ALA A 241 8.64 -8.37 11.48
N ALA A 242 9.71 -8.22 12.24
CA ALA A 242 11.08 -8.34 11.73
C ALA A 242 11.39 -9.71 11.09
N PHE A 243 10.66 -10.76 11.46
CA PHE A 243 10.81 -12.10 10.89
C PHE A 243 9.68 -12.48 9.91
N VAL A 244 8.77 -11.55 9.62
CA VAL A 244 7.73 -11.71 8.58
C VAL A 244 8.28 -11.15 7.27
N ASN A 245 8.54 -12.03 6.30
CA ASN A 245 9.13 -11.65 5.04
C ASN A 245 8.59 -12.51 3.88
N GLY A 246 8.21 -11.89 2.77
CA GLY A 246 7.66 -12.55 1.59
C GLY A 246 6.18 -12.97 1.70
N HIS A 247 5.49 -12.53 2.76
CA HIS A 247 4.09 -12.91 3.02
C HIS A 247 3.11 -11.99 2.29
N VAL A 248 1.98 -12.58 1.85
CA VAL A 248 0.81 -11.85 1.34
C VAL A 248 -0.31 -12.04 2.35
N LEU A 249 -0.53 -11.04 3.19
CA LEU A 249 -1.51 -11.09 4.27
C LEU A 249 -2.90 -10.68 3.76
N ALA A 250 -3.83 -11.62 3.73
CA ALA A 250 -5.23 -11.34 3.42
C ALA A 250 -5.92 -10.61 4.58
N ILE A 251 -6.63 -9.53 4.26
CA ILE A 251 -7.51 -8.81 5.20
C ILE A 251 -8.84 -8.62 4.49
N ASP A 252 -9.66 -9.64 4.52
CA ASP A 252 -10.79 -9.81 3.61
C ASP A 252 -12.10 -10.25 4.29
N GLY A 253 -12.13 -10.28 5.61
CA GLY A 253 -13.29 -10.72 6.38
C GLY A 253 -13.63 -12.20 6.19
N GLY A 254 -12.66 -13.01 5.76
CA GLY A 254 -12.80 -14.45 5.54
C GLY A 254 -13.21 -14.82 4.10
N LEU A 255 -13.21 -13.87 3.17
CA LEU A 255 -13.64 -14.13 1.78
C LEU A 255 -12.86 -15.27 1.12
N LEU A 256 -11.52 -15.29 1.25
CA LEU A 256 -10.66 -16.33 0.68
C LEU A 256 -10.63 -17.63 1.48
N ALA A 257 -11.06 -17.61 2.74
CA ALA A 257 -11.13 -18.81 3.59
C ALA A 257 -12.39 -19.65 3.32
N ARG A 258 -13.35 -19.08 2.59
CA ARG A 258 -14.61 -19.77 2.26
C ARG A 258 -14.40 -20.79 1.15
N MET A 259 -14.99 -21.99 1.33
CA MET A 259 -15.10 -23.04 0.32
C MET A 259 -16.17 -22.69 -0.73
#